data_e0433c7ba4a036044b023bccf17b9dc0
#
_entry.id   e0433c7ba4a036044b023bccf17b9dc0
#
_cell.length_a   1.000
_cell.length_b   1.000
_cell.length_c   1.000
_cell.angle_alpha   90.00
_cell.angle_beta   90.00
_cell.angle_gamma   90.00
#
_symmetry.space_group_name_H-M   'P 1'
#
loop_
_entity.id
_entity.type
_entity.pdbx_description
1 polymer ?
#
loop_
_entity_poly.entity_id
_entity_poly.type
_entity_poly.pdbx_seq_one_letter_code
_entity_poly.pdbx_strand_id
1 'polypeptide(L)'
;MEDVIAPISKELLKAELTEEKRLRMTNRSHNQIYIITAQDSPNTMKEIGRLREIAFRAAGGGTGKSMDIDEYDIMDNPYKQLIVWNPEAEEILGGYRYILGTDVRFDEHGAPILATAHMFNFSDKFLKDYLPTTIELGRSFVTLEYQSTRADSKGLFALDNLWDGLGALTVVMPNVKYFFGKVTMYPSYHRQSRDKILYFLRKHFADKDNLITPMKPLLLESDENELAALFCKDSFKEDYKILNCEIRKAGYNIPPLVNAYMLSLIHISEPT
;
A
#
# COMPACT_ATOMS: atom_id res chain seq x y z
N MET A 1 -5.16 -19.99 -14.39
CA MET A 1 -4.09 -19.39 -13.57
C MET A 1 -2.83 -20.18 -13.83
N GLU A 2 -1.72 -19.46 -14.10
CA GLU A 2 -0.40 -20.10 -14.22
C GLU A 2 0.10 -20.58 -12.86
N ASP A 3 0.97 -21.59 -12.86
CA ASP A 3 1.69 -21.98 -11.66
C ASP A 3 2.67 -20.89 -11.26
N VAL A 4 2.76 -20.60 -9.96
CA VAL A 4 3.73 -19.63 -9.45
C VAL A 4 5.13 -20.21 -9.57
N ILE A 5 6.12 -19.39 -9.94
CA ILE A 5 7.51 -19.85 -10.06
C ILE A 5 8.02 -20.44 -8.74
N ALA A 6 9.05 -21.30 -8.82
CA ALA A 6 9.77 -21.79 -7.66
C ALA A 6 10.45 -20.62 -6.90
N PRO A 7 10.65 -20.74 -5.57
CA PRO A 7 11.39 -19.77 -4.79
C PRO A 7 12.80 -19.52 -5.36
N ILE A 8 13.23 -18.27 -5.36
CA ILE A 8 14.61 -17.92 -5.75
C ILE A 8 15.55 -18.33 -4.61
N SER A 9 16.74 -18.82 -4.96
CA SER A 9 17.70 -19.26 -3.94
C SER A 9 18.15 -18.11 -3.03
N LYS A 10 18.30 -18.39 -1.74
CA LYS A 10 18.69 -17.41 -0.72
C LYS A 10 20.05 -16.80 -0.99
N GLU A 11 20.96 -17.57 -1.59
CA GLU A 11 22.31 -17.11 -1.99
C GLU A 11 22.22 -15.99 -3.01
N LEU A 12 21.35 -16.13 -4.03
CA LEU A 12 21.13 -15.09 -5.04
C LEU A 12 20.52 -13.83 -4.44
N LEU A 13 19.56 -13.97 -3.53
CA LEU A 13 18.96 -12.84 -2.85
C LEU A 13 20.00 -12.09 -2.00
N LYS A 14 20.79 -12.80 -1.20
CA LYS A 14 21.84 -12.22 -0.35
C LYS A 14 22.93 -11.52 -1.18
N ALA A 15 23.26 -12.07 -2.35
CA ALA A 15 24.25 -11.45 -3.24
C ALA A 15 23.78 -10.09 -3.81
N GLU A 16 22.47 -9.90 -3.98
CA GLU A 16 21.87 -8.66 -4.47
C GLU A 16 21.54 -7.64 -3.36
N LEU A 17 21.27 -8.11 -2.13
CA LEU A 17 20.93 -7.27 -0.98
C LEU A 17 22.20 -6.76 -0.27
N THR A 18 22.91 -5.89 -0.95
CA THR A 18 24.19 -5.33 -0.47
C THR A 18 23.97 -4.23 0.57
N GLU A 19 25.02 -3.93 1.35
CA GLU A 19 25.02 -2.86 2.35
C GLU A 19 24.64 -1.49 1.78
N GLU A 20 25.05 -1.20 0.55
CA GLU A 20 24.77 0.06 -0.14
C GLU A 20 23.29 0.27 -0.45
N LYS A 21 22.54 -0.83 -0.62
CA LYS A 21 21.10 -0.80 -0.86
C LYS A 21 20.29 -0.81 0.44
N ARG A 22 20.94 -1.06 1.58
CA ARG A 22 20.28 -1.08 2.88
C ARG A 22 19.98 0.34 3.35
N LEU A 23 18.68 0.62 3.49
CA LEU A 23 18.21 1.91 3.98
C LEU A 23 18.50 2.06 5.49
N ARG A 24 18.06 1.06 6.28
CA ARG A 24 18.27 0.99 7.74
C ARG A 24 17.83 -0.35 8.31
N MET A 25 18.07 -0.53 9.60
CA MET A 25 17.43 -1.58 10.40
C MET A 25 16.04 -1.12 10.84
N THR A 26 15.12 -2.07 11.04
CA THR A 26 13.81 -1.78 11.62
C THR A 26 13.93 -1.49 13.12
N ASN A 27 12.98 -0.74 13.68
CA ASN A 27 12.93 -0.42 15.09
C ASN A 27 12.66 -1.66 15.97
N ARG A 28 11.98 -2.64 15.41
CA ARG A 28 11.64 -3.91 16.08
C ARG A 28 12.11 -5.09 15.26
N SER A 29 12.49 -6.17 15.97
CA SER A 29 12.88 -7.47 15.38
C SER A 29 14.17 -7.45 14.54
N HIS A 30 14.95 -6.37 14.56
CA HIS A 30 16.25 -6.24 13.88
C HIS A 30 16.25 -6.68 12.40
N ASN A 31 15.11 -6.51 11.72
CA ASN A 31 15.01 -6.74 10.30
C ASN A 31 15.71 -5.62 9.51
N GLN A 32 16.01 -5.87 8.26
CA GLN A 32 16.71 -4.94 7.39
C GLN A 32 15.76 -4.40 6.32
N ILE A 33 15.80 -3.09 6.08
CA ILE A 33 15.02 -2.44 5.02
C ILE A 33 15.96 -2.15 3.85
N TYR A 34 15.58 -2.63 2.68
CA TYR A 34 16.32 -2.41 1.43
C TYR A 34 15.48 -1.64 0.42
N ILE A 35 16.17 -0.88 -0.43
CA ILE A 35 15.59 -0.27 -1.63
C ILE A 35 16.32 -0.86 -2.83
N ILE A 36 15.56 -1.46 -3.74
CA ILE A 36 16.08 -2.09 -4.95
C ILE A 36 15.24 -1.73 -6.18
N THR A 37 15.78 -2.01 -7.35
CA THR A 37 15.07 -1.98 -8.64
C THR A 37 15.22 -3.32 -9.36
N ALA A 38 14.41 -3.55 -10.39
CA ALA A 38 14.54 -4.75 -11.22
C ALA A 38 15.88 -4.82 -11.95
N GLN A 39 16.49 -3.65 -12.26
CA GLN A 39 17.78 -3.57 -12.97
C GLN A 39 18.96 -3.94 -12.06
N ASP A 40 18.95 -3.50 -10.81
CA ASP A 40 20.07 -3.72 -9.89
C ASP A 40 19.95 -5.00 -9.04
N SER A 41 18.75 -5.60 -8.99
CA SER A 41 18.45 -6.78 -8.18
C SER A 41 17.42 -7.68 -8.87
N PRO A 42 17.74 -8.23 -10.05
CA PRO A 42 16.76 -8.97 -10.88
C PRO A 42 16.24 -10.25 -10.23
N ASN A 43 17.04 -10.95 -9.44
CA ASN A 43 16.61 -12.15 -8.72
C ASN A 43 15.68 -11.80 -7.54
N THR A 44 16.03 -10.76 -6.79
CA THR A 44 15.19 -10.24 -5.71
C THR A 44 13.86 -9.73 -6.27
N MET A 45 13.86 -9.06 -7.42
CA MET A 45 12.62 -8.64 -8.07
C MET A 45 11.72 -9.82 -8.46
N LYS A 46 12.28 -10.92 -8.97
CA LYS A 46 11.52 -12.14 -9.27
C LYS A 46 10.89 -12.74 -8.01
N GLU A 47 11.66 -12.79 -6.91
CA GLU A 47 11.14 -13.28 -5.63
C GLU A 47 10.01 -12.37 -5.08
N ILE A 48 10.16 -11.04 -5.18
CA ILE A 48 9.09 -10.09 -4.85
C ILE A 48 7.84 -10.38 -5.68
N GLY A 49 7.98 -10.55 -7.00
CA GLY A 49 6.87 -10.89 -7.89
C GLY A 49 6.18 -12.19 -7.52
N ARG A 50 6.96 -13.21 -7.14
CA ARG A 50 6.45 -14.49 -6.64
C ARG A 50 5.63 -14.32 -5.36
N LEU A 51 6.19 -13.64 -4.37
CA LEU A 51 5.55 -13.42 -3.06
C LEU A 51 4.29 -12.55 -3.17
N ARG A 52 4.31 -11.52 -4.04
CA ARG A 52 3.13 -10.70 -4.35
C ARG A 52 2.00 -11.55 -4.93
N GLU A 53 2.30 -12.36 -5.94
CA GLU A 53 1.29 -13.18 -6.58
C GLU A 53 0.65 -14.16 -5.58
N ILE A 54 1.45 -14.81 -4.74
CA ILE A 54 0.96 -15.71 -3.68
C ILE A 54 0.05 -14.94 -2.70
N ALA A 55 0.53 -13.81 -2.17
CA ALA A 55 -0.20 -13.04 -1.18
C ALA A 55 -1.52 -12.47 -1.74
N PHE A 56 -1.50 -11.96 -2.97
CA PHE A 56 -2.69 -11.40 -3.60
C PHE A 56 -3.69 -12.47 -4.03
N ARG A 57 -3.25 -13.63 -4.51
CA ARG A 57 -4.16 -14.77 -4.77
C ARG A 57 -4.87 -15.22 -3.49
N ALA A 58 -4.14 -15.34 -2.39
CA ALA A 58 -4.72 -15.72 -1.10
C ALA A 58 -5.78 -14.72 -0.60
N ALA A 59 -5.64 -13.44 -0.97
CA ALA A 59 -6.62 -12.39 -0.66
C ALA A 59 -7.79 -12.30 -1.65
N GLY A 60 -7.84 -13.14 -2.68
CA GLY A 60 -8.89 -13.14 -3.70
C GLY A 60 -8.60 -12.27 -4.93
N GLY A 61 -7.36 -11.83 -5.10
CA GLY A 61 -6.84 -11.09 -6.24
C GLY A 61 -5.73 -11.85 -6.96
N GLY A 62 -4.66 -11.14 -7.30
CA GLY A 62 -3.55 -11.66 -8.07
C GLY A 62 -3.71 -11.43 -9.57
N THR A 63 -2.61 -11.55 -10.29
CA THR A 63 -2.59 -11.35 -11.75
C THR A 63 -2.99 -12.61 -12.51
N GLY A 64 -2.91 -13.77 -11.86
CA GLY A 64 -3.08 -15.09 -12.49
C GLY A 64 -1.84 -15.56 -13.24
N LYS A 65 -0.77 -14.76 -13.29
CA LYS A 65 0.52 -15.06 -13.94
C LYS A 65 1.43 -15.81 -12.96
N SER A 66 2.53 -16.31 -13.46
CA SER A 66 3.53 -17.01 -12.64
C SER A 66 4.24 -16.14 -11.60
N MET A 67 4.19 -14.79 -11.77
CA MET A 67 4.67 -13.76 -10.85
C MET A 67 3.97 -12.42 -11.12
N ASP A 68 3.78 -11.59 -10.10
CA ASP A 68 3.24 -10.21 -10.23
C ASP A 68 4.38 -9.22 -10.48
N ILE A 69 4.78 -9.11 -11.73
CA ILE A 69 5.68 -8.08 -12.26
C ILE A 69 4.98 -7.44 -13.46
N ASP A 70 4.97 -6.11 -13.50
CA ASP A 70 4.37 -5.34 -14.60
C ASP A 70 5.38 -4.37 -15.23
N GLU A 71 4.95 -3.62 -16.24
CA GLU A 71 5.79 -2.65 -16.95
C GLU A 71 6.39 -1.60 -16.03
N TYR A 72 5.71 -1.19 -14.99
CA TYR A 72 6.20 -0.19 -14.03
C TYR A 72 7.35 -0.71 -13.17
N ASP A 73 7.46 -2.02 -13.00
CA ASP A 73 8.58 -2.63 -12.27
C ASP A 73 9.86 -2.71 -13.12
N ILE A 74 9.74 -2.72 -14.48
CA ILE A 74 10.85 -3.03 -15.41
C ILE A 74 11.16 -1.95 -16.45
N MET A 75 10.35 -0.87 -16.55
CA MET A 75 10.61 0.24 -17.48
C MET A 75 11.97 0.93 -17.21
N ASP A 76 12.43 1.79 -18.12
CA ASP A 76 13.73 2.48 -18.01
C ASP A 76 13.91 3.27 -16.71
N ASN A 77 12.84 3.90 -16.21
CA ASN A 77 12.81 4.55 -14.90
C ASN A 77 11.79 3.83 -14.01
N PRO A 78 12.15 2.67 -13.45
CA PRO A 78 11.22 1.80 -12.80
C PRO A 78 10.83 2.29 -11.41
N TYR A 79 9.70 1.80 -10.95
CA TYR A 79 9.36 1.89 -9.53
C TYR A 79 10.42 1.16 -8.70
N LYS A 80 10.81 1.80 -7.61
CA LYS A 80 11.68 1.20 -6.61
C LYS A 80 10.86 0.26 -5.71
N GLN A 81 11.55 -0.75 -5.18
CA GLN A 81 10.97 -1.70 -4.24
C GLN A 81 11.58 -1.45 -2.87
N LEU A 82 10.73 -1.08 -1.91
CA LEU A 82 11.10 -1.06 -0.50
C LEU A 82 10.69 -2.40 0.08
N ILE A 83 11.65 -3.18 0.58
CA ILE A 83 11.40 -4.49 1.17
C ILE A 83 11.95 -4.57 2.59
N VAL A 84 11.30 -5.40 3.39
CA VAL A 84 11.77 -5.81 4.72
C VAL A 84 12.32 -7.22 4.60
N TRP A 85 13.59 -7.37 4.94
CA TRP A 85 14.34 -8.62 4.94
C TRP A 85 14.61 -9.09 6.36
N ASN A 86 14.31 -10.33 6.65
CA ASN A 86 14.69 -10.99 7.90
C ASN A 86 16.04 -11.70 7.70
N PRO A 87 17.13 -11.23 8.31
CA PRO A 87 18.46 -11.83 8.11
C PRO A 87 18.63 -13.20 8.78
N GLU A 88 17.84 -13.52 9.82
CA GLU A 88 17.89 -14.82 10.49
C GLU A 88 17.18 -15.91 9.69
N ALA A 89 15.98 -15.62 9.18
CA ALA A 89 15.23 -16.54 8.33
C ALA A 89 15.70 -16.54 6.88
N GLU A 90 16.43 -15.47 6.48
CA GLU A 90 16.83 -15.20 5.10
C GLU A 90 15.61 -15.15 4.17
N GLU A 91 14.63 -14.29 4.53
CA GLU A 91 13.34 -14.20 3.86
C GLU A 91 12.85 -12.75 3.76
N ILE A 92 12.10 -12.45 2.69
CA ILE A 92 11.39 -11.18 2.54
C ILE A 92 10.07 -11.26 3.32
N LEU A 93 9.89 -10.38 4.30
CA LEU A 93 8.66 -10.31 5.11
C LEU A 93 7.52 -9.59 4.40
N GLY A 94 7.85 -8.67 3.51
CA GLY A 94 6.89 -7.87 2.77
C GLY A 94 7.55 -6.67 2.11
N GLY A 95 6.74 -5.84 1.46
CA GLY A 95 7.26 -4.66 0.78
C GLY A 95 6.20 -3.75 0.20
N TYR A 96 6.69 -2.65 -0.34
CA TYR A 96 5.98 -1.68 -1.19
C TYR A 96 6.77 -1.46 -2.46
N ARG A 97 6.08 -1.19 -3.57
CA ARG A 97 6.72 -0.46 -4.66
C ARG A 97 6.40 1.02 -4.57
N TYR A 98 7.30 1.87 -5.02
CA TYR A 98 7.08 3.31 -4.99
C TYR A 98 7.84 4.05 -6.08
N ILE A 99 7.33 5.23 -6.44
CA ILE A 99 8.03 6.19 -7.29
C ILE A 99 7.94 7.58 -6.67
N LEU A 100 9.02 8.35 -6.75
CA LEU A 100 9.00 9.76 -6.38
C LEU A 100 8.28 10.57 -7.45
N GLY A 101 7.47 11.53 -7.06
CA GLY A 101 6.81 12.41 -8.00
C GLY A 101 7.76 13.20 -8.90
N THR A 102 8.97 13.48 -8.41
CA THR A 102 10.05 14.08 -9.21
C THR A 102 10.61 13.16 -10.29
N ASP A 103 10.46 11.85 -10.11
CA ASP A 103 10.95 10.83 -11.04
C ASP A 103 9.87 10.44 -12.08
N VAL A 104 8.62 10.92 -11.89
CA VAL A 104 7.50 10.61 -12.78
C VAL A 104 7.74 11.26 -14.14
N ARG A 105 7.70 10.45 -15.20
CA ARG A 105 7.71 10.91 -16.59
C ARG A 105 6.28 11.13 -17.08
N PHE A 106 6.15 11.93 -18.13
CA PHE A 106 4.89 12.20 -18.77
C PHE A 106 4.94 11.63 -20.20
N ASP A 107 3.80 11.16 -20.68
CA ASP A 107 3.66 10.69 -22.06
C ASP A 107 3.58 11.85 -23.07
N GLU A 108 3.44 11.53 -24.34
CA GLU A 108 3.31 12.52 -25.43
C GLU A 108 2.06 13.40 -25.33
N HIS A 109 1.06 12.98 -24.55
CA HIS A 109 -0.18 13.72 -24.28
C HIS A 109 -0.13 14.52 -22.97
N GLY A 110 1.00 14.47 -22.25
CA GLY A 110 1.16 15.14 -20.97
C GLY A 110 0.51 14.41 -19.78
N ALA A 111 0.12 13.15 -19.94
CA ALA A 111 -0.39 12.34 -18.84
C ALA A 111 0.76 11.72 -18.03
N PRO A 112 0.68 11.66 -16.68
CA PRO A 112 1.72 11.11 -15.87
C PRO A 112 1.79 9.58 -16.03
N ILE A 113 3.00 9.04 -16.21
CA ILE A 113 3.23 7.60 -16.27
C ILE A 113 3.27 7.04 -14.84
N LEU A 114 2.07 6.80 -14.29
CA LEU A 114 1.83 6.29 -12.96
C LEU A 114 1.02 5.00 -13.01
N ALA A 115 1.29 4.08 -12.11
CA ALA A 115 0.56 2.81 -12.02
C ALA A 115 -0.94 2.99 -11.71
N THR A 116 -1.33 4.14 -11.21
CA THR A 116 -2.73 4.50 -10.93
C THR A 116 -3.39 5.34 -12.05
N ALA A 117 -2.64 5.79 -13.06
CA ALA A 117 -3.14 6.70 -14.09
C ALA A 117 -4.27 6.12 -14.94
N HIS A 118 -4.39 4.80 -15.04
CA HIS A 118 -5.51 4.15 -15.74
C HIS A 118 -6.81 4.09 -14.92
N MET A 119 -6.80 4.56 -13.67
CA MET A 119 -7.97 4.53 -12.76
C MET A 119 -8.41 5.91 -12.30
N PHE A 120 -7.51 6.89 -12.31
CA PHE A 120 -7.74 8.20 -11.75
C PHE A 120 -7.41 9.31 -12.74
N ASN A 121 -8.18 10.39 -12.66
CA ASN A 121 -7.85 11.67 -13.26
C ASN A 121 -7.09 12.51 -12.24
N PHE A 122 -6.00 13.14 -12.66
CA PHE A 122 -5.19 14.04 -11.85
C PHE A 122 -5.46 15.48 -12.29
N SER A 123 -5.76 16.36 -11.32
CA SER A 123 -5.92 17.78 -11.63
C SER A 123 -4.58 18.44 -11.95
N ASP A 124 -4.59 19.53 -12.70
CA ASP A 124 -3.41 20.35 -12.94
C ASP A 124 -2.76 20.82 -11.64
N LYS A 125 -3.59 21.15 -10.63
CA LYS A 125 -3.13 21.53 -9.30
C LYS A 125 -2.34 20.41 -8.63
N PHE A 126 -2.84 19.16 -8.71
CA PHE A 126 -2.11 18.02 -8.18
C PHE A 126 -0.77 17.83 -8.90
N LEU A 127 -0.77 17.83 -10.23
CA LEU A 127 0.42 17.58 -11.04
C LEU A 127 1.51 18.64 -10.81
N LYS A 128 1.12 19.91 -10.63
CA LYS A 128 2.07 21.02 -10.48
C LYS A 128 2.53 21.23 -9.04
N ASP A 129 1.60 21.20 -8.08
CA ASP A 129 1.85 21.67 -6.72
C ASP A 129 2.11 20.53 -5.73
N TYR A 130 1.53 19.33 -5.98
CA TYR A 130 1.60 18.20 -5.06
C TYR A 130 2.52 17.09 -5.54
N LEU A 131 2.41 16.68 -6.80
CA LEU A 131 3.18 15.54 -7.33
C LEU A 131 4.68 15.66 -7.06
N PRO A 132 5.36 16.83 -7.25
CA PRO A 132 6.80 16.93 -6.99
C PRO A 132 7.23 16.63 -5.55
N THR A 133 6.30 16.70 -4.59
CA THR A 133 6.54 16.40 -3.17
C THR A 133 5.81 15.15 -2.70
N THR A 134 5.34 14.32 -3.63
CA THR A 134 4.56 13.11 -3.37
C THR A 134 5.36 11.86 -3.72
N ILE A 135 5.15 10.80 -2.96
CA ILE A 135 5.53 9.43 -3.33
C ILE A 135 4.25 8.66 -3.67
N GLU A 136 4.17 8.07 -4.88
CA GLU A 136 3.16 7.07 -5.16
C GLU A 136 3.59 5.72 -4.60
N LEU A 137 2.71 5.11 -3.79
CA LEU A 137 2.87 3.79 -3.21
C LEU A 137 1.96 2.77 -3.91
N GLY A 138 2.47 1.57 -4.12
CA GLY A 138 1.67 0.49 -4.69
C GLY A 138 2.16 -0.89 -4.25
N ARG A 139 1.42 -1.91 -4.66
CA ARG A 139 1.79 -3.32 -4.44
C ARG A 139 2.22 -3.62 -3.00
N SER A 140 1.55 -3.00 -2.01
CA SER A 140 1.77 -3.35 -0.60
C SER A 140 1.45 -4.82 -0.36
N PHE A 141 2.40 -5.57 0.17
CA PHE A 141 2.19 -6.96 0.53
C PHE A 141 2.95 -7.31 1.82
N VAL A 142 2.41 -8.28 2.54
CA VAL A 142 3.09 -9.05 3.58
C VAL A 142 3.13 -10.48 3.09
N THR A 143 4.27 -11.13 3.20
CA THR A 143 4.44 -12.54 2.83
C THR A 143 3.44 -13.40 3.60
N LEU A 144 2.80 -14.36 2.95
CA LEU A 144 1.60 -15.04 3.45
C LEU A 144 1.81 -15.68 4.83
N GLU A 145 2.97 -16.26 5.06
CA GLU A 145 3.37 -16.91 6.31
C GLU A 145 3.43 -15.93 7.48
N TYR A 146 3.61 -14.63 7.20
CA TYR A 146 3.68 -13.56 8.19
C TYR A 146 2.37 -12.76 8.33
N GLN A 147 1.30 -13.15 7.63
CA GLN A 147 -0.02 -12.53 7.76
C GLN A 147 -0.87 -13.11 8.89
N SER A 148 -0.49 -14.27 9.41
CA SER A 148 -1.29 -14.97 10.42
C SER A 148 -1.28 -14.24 11.76
N THR A 149 -2.46 -13.93 12.28
CA THR A 149 -2.68 -13.45 13.65
C THR A 149 -2.60 -14.56 14.70
N ARG A 150 -2.34 -15.81 14.28
CA ARG A 150 -2.24 -16.97 15.16
C ARG A 150 -0.83 -17.10 15.70
N ALA A 151 -0.66 -16.60 16.92
CA ALA A 151 0.30 -17.05 17.94
C ALA A 151 1.82 -17.02 17.66
N ASP A 152 2.29 -16.79 16.45
CA ASP A 152 3.72 -16.68 16.20
C ASP A 152 4.15 -15.22 16.16
N SER A 153 5.05 -14.85 17.08
CA SER A 153 5.62 -13.51 17.22
C SER A 153 6.23 -12.93 15.92
N LYS A 154 6.52 -13.78 14.94
CA LYS A 154 7.14 -13.42 13.67
C LYS A 154 6.25 -12.53 12.77
N GLY A 155 4.94 -12.77 12.73
CA GLY A 155 4.01 -11.98 11.91
C GLY A 155 3.53 -10.68 12.56
N LEU A 156 3.64 -10.58 13.90
CA LEU A 156 3.06 -9.48 14.66
C LEU A 156 3.61 -8.10 14.25
N PHE A 157 4.86 -8.03 13.82
CA PHE A 157 5.54 -6.77 13.49
C PHE A 157 5.77 -6.56 11.98
N ALA A 158 5.28 -7.45 11.12
CA ALA A 158 5.56 -7.33 9.68
C ALA A 158 5.02 -6.01 9.10
N LEU A 159 3.79 -5.63 9.47
CA LEU A 159 3.20 -4.36 9.05
C LEU A 159 3.90 -3.16 9.69
N ASP A 160 4.23 -3.23 10.98
CA ASP A 160 4.98 -2.17 11.67
C ASP A 160 6.34 -1.93 11.02
N ASN A 161 7.05 -2.99 10.63
CA ASN A 161 8.33 -2.89 9.95
C ASN A 161 8.20 -2.24 8.55
N LEU A 162 7.10 -2.47 7.84
CA LEU A 162 6.80 -1.79 6.59
C LEU A 162 6.57 -0.29 6.82
N TRP A 163 5.88 0.09 7.91
CA TRP A 163 5.70 1.49 8.31
C TRP A 163 7.01 2.15 8.71
N ASP A 164 7.92 1.43 9.38
CA ASP A 164 9.28 1.91 9.64
C ASP A 164 10.00 2.27 8.34
N GLY A 165 9.81 1.47 7.29
CA GLY A 165 10.35 1.74 5.96
C GLY A 165 9.78 3.01 5.33
N LEU A 166 8.46 3.22 5.38
CA LEU A 166 7.83 4.43 4.86
C LEU A 166 8.28 5.66 5.66
N GLY A 167 8.37 5.57 6.99
CA GLY A 167 8.93 6.62 7.83
C GLY A 167 10.37 6.96 7.48
N ALA A 168 11.19 5.96 7.19
CA ALA A 168 12.57 6.17 6.78
C ALA A 168 12.68 6.92 5.43
N LEU A 169 11.76 6.68 4.48
CA LEU A 169 11.73 7.43 3.21
C LEU A 169 11.55 8.94 3.46
N THR A 170 10.73 9.34 4.42
CA THR A 170 10.52 10.78 4.72
C THR A 170 11.76 11.44 5.34
N VAL A 171 12.61 10.66 6.00
CA VAL A 171 13.86 11.16 6.58
C VAL A 171 14.94 11.34 5.51
N VAL A 172 15.12 10.35 4.61
CA VAL A 172 16.13 10.43 3.54
C VAL A 172 15.69 11.29 2.37
N MET A 173 14.40 11.60 2.27
CA MET A 173 13.80 12.43 1.22
C MET A 173 13.02 13.60 1.86
N PRO A 174 13.70 14.60 2.43
CA PRO A 174 13.06 15.64 3.25
C PRO A 174 12.07 16.53 2.50
N ASN A 175 12.10 16.53 1.17
CA ASN A 175 11.15 17.26 0.33
C ASN A 175 9.79 16.54 0.17
N VAL A 176 9.70 15.27 0.55
CA VAL A 176 8.46 14.50 0.49
C VAL A 176 7.54 14.94 1.61
N LYS A 177 6.30 15.29 1.22
CA LYS A 177 5.24 15.74 2.14
C LYS A 177 4.03 14.82 2.11
N TYR A 178 3.84 14.10 1.02
CA TYR A 178 2.63 13.31 0.79
C TYR A 178 2.97 11.89 0.33
N PHE A 179 2.15 10.96 0.76
CA PHE A 179 2.04 9.64 0.16
C PHE A 179 0.71 9.53 -0.57
N PHE A 180 0.74 8.98 -1.75
CA PHE A 180 -0.44 8.69 -2.55
C PHE A 180 -0.44 7.21 -2.95
N GLY A 181 -1.62 6.61 -3.02
CA GLY A 181 -1.76 5.22 -3.47
C GLY A 181 -3.20 4.75 -3.35
N LYS A 182 -3.46 3.55 -3.86
CA LYS A 182 -4.76 2.91 -3.76
C LYS A 182 -4.72 1.71 -2.83
N VAL A 183 -5.82 1.47 -2.15
CA VAL A 183 -6.08 0.21 -1.44
C VAL A 183 -7.20 -0.52 -2.15
N THR A 184 -7.01 -1.81 -2.41
CA THR A 184 -8.02 -2.65 -3.06
C THR A 184 -8.88 -3.33 -1.98
N MET A 185 -10.19 -3.17 -2.09
CA MET A 185 -11.16 -4.03 -1.42
C MET A 185 -11.74 -4.99 -2.46
N TYR A 186 -11.55 -6.28 -2.24
CA TYR A 186 -11.99 -7.29 -3.20
C TYR A 186 -13.53 -7.44 -3.22
N PRO A 187 -14.14 -7.89 -4.34
CA PRO A 187 -15.59 -8.09 -4.44
C PRO A 187 -16.16 -9.10 -3.43
N SER A 188 -15.32 -9.99 -2.89
CA SER A 188 -15.66 -10.94 -1.82
C SER A 188 -15.88 -10.27 -0.46
N TYR A 189 -15.41 -9.03 -0.27
CA TYR A 189 -15.64 -8.30 0.97
C TYR A 189 -17.11 -7.89 1.09
N HIS A 190 -17.64 -7.96 2.30
CA HIS A 190 -19.06 -7.70 2.58
C HIS A 190 -19.50 -6.29 2.14
N ARG A 191 -20.46 -6.22 1.22
CA ARG A 191 -20.84 -4.99 0.50
C ARG A 191 -21.30 -3.87 1.42
N GLN A 192 -22.19 -4.19 2.38
CA GLN A 192 -22.68 -3.17 3.33
C GLN A 192 -21.56 -2.64 4.24
N SER A 193 -20.62 -3.50 4.64
CA SER A 193 -19.44 -3.07 5.40
C SER A 193 -18.53 -2.19 4.55
N ARG A 194 -18.35 -2.50 3.26
CA ARG A 194 -17.64 -1.66 2.29
C ARG A 194 -18.30 -0.28 2.19
N ASP A 195 -19.60 -0.24 2.04
CA ASP A 195 -20.32 1.02 1.88
C ASP A 195 -20.24 1.90 3.12
N LYS A 196 -20.30 1.30 4.31
CA LYS A 196 -20.07 2.01 5.58
C LYS A 196 -18.66 2.60 5.66
N ILE A 197 -17.62 1.86 5.24
CA ILE A 197 -16.24 2.36 5.18
C ILE A 197 -16.14 3.51 4.19
N LEU A 198 -16.68 3.35 2.98
CA LEU A 198 -16.60 4.38 1.93
C LEU A 198 -17.35 5.66 2.32
N TYR A 199 -18.55 5.53 2.92
CA TYR A 199 -19.30 6.68 3.41
C TYR A 199 -18.52 7.41 4.51
N PHE A 200 -17.98 6.67 5.48
CA PHE A 200 -17.15 7.23 6.55
C PHE A 200 -15.92 7.97 5.99
N LEU A 201 -15.22 7.38 5.02
CA LEU A 201 -14.08 8.02 4.38
C LEU A 201 -14.49 9.29 3.62
N ARG A 202 -15.60 9.27 2.87
CA ARG A 202 -16.13 10.46 2.19
C ARG A 202 -16.51 11.57 3.16
N LYS A 203 -17.05 11.22 4.32
CA LYS A 203 -17.43 12.21 5.35
C LYS A 203 -16.22 12.88 5.99
N HIS A 204 -15.20 12.11 6.36
CA HIS A 204 -14.11 12.60 7.19
C HIS A 204 -12.85 12.98 6.41
N PHE A 205 -12.67 12.45 5.20
CA PHE A 205 -11.45 12.60 4.40
C PHE A 205 -11.74 13.00 2.94
N ALA A 206 -12.80 13.77 2.72
CA ALA A 206 -13.14 14.22 1.37
C ALA A 206 -12.01 15.03 0.74
N ASP A 207 -11.66 14.72 -0.51
CA ASP A 207 -10.81 15.57 -1.35
C ASP A 207 -11.59 16.80 -1.84
N LYS A 208 -11.55 17.87 -1.03
CA LYS A 208 -12.30 19.10 -1.29
C LYS A 208 -11.80 19.87 -2.51
N ASP A 209 -10.56 19.65 -2.89
CA ASP A 209 -9.93 20.32 -4.04
C ASP A 209 -10.05 19.51 -5.34
N ASN A 210 -10.63 18.31 -5.29
CA ASN A 210 -10.70 17.36 -6.40
C ASN A 210 -9.32 17.15 -7.05
N LEU A 211 -8.31 16.95 -6.23
CA LEU A 211 -6.92 16.77 -6.67
C LEU A 211 -6.79 15.49 -7.51
N ILE A 212 -7.45 14.41 -7.05
CA ILE A 212 -7.42 13.10 -7.70
C ILE A 212 -8.84 12.51 -7.68
N THR A 213 -9.39 12.27 -8.84
CA THR A 213 -10.76 11.77 -8.97
C THR A 213 -10.80 10.43 -9.69
N PRO A 214 -11.61 9.47 -9.27
CA PRO A 214 -11.72 8.19 -9.96
C PRO A 214 -12.39 8.37 -11.34
N MET A 215 -11.85 7.72 -12.39
CA MET A 215 -12.49 7.70 -13.72
C MET A 215 -13.84 6.98 -13.68
N LYS A 216 -13.97 5.97 -12.83
CA LYS A 216 -15.22 5.22 -12.62
C LYS A 216 -15.55 5.24 -11.14
N PRO A 217 -16.31 6.23 -10.65
CA PRO A 217 -16.71 6.30 -9.25
C PRO A 217 -17.50 5.06 -8.81
N LEU A 218 -17.17 4.51 -7.66
CA LEU A 218 -17.94 3.44 -7.06
C LEU A 218 -19.20 4.05 -6.40
N LEU A 219 -20.36 3.57 -6.83
CA LEU A 219 -21.64 3.92 -6.20
C LEU A 219 -21.86 3.06 -4.95
N LEU A 220 -22.44 3.66 -3.93
CA LEU A 220 -22.91 2.94 -2.75
C LEU A 220 -24.17 2.15 -3.11
N GLU A 221 -24.28 0.94 -2.61
CA GLU A 221 -25.48 0.09 -2.76
C GLU A 221 -26.43 0.28 -1.56
N SER A 222 -25.92 0.77 -0.42
CA SER A 222 -26.67 1.08 0.79
C SER A 222 -27.35 2.46 0.69
N ASP A 223 -28.49 2.63 1.38
CA ASP A 223 -29.18 3.93 1.43
C ASP A 223 -28.34 4.99 2.13
N GLU A 224 -28.07 6.10 1.42
CA GLU A 224 -27.24 7.18 1.95
C GLU A 224 -27.88 7.90 3.15
N ASN A 225 -29.22 7.94 3.26
CA ASN A 225 -29.89 8.52 4.42
C ASN A 225 -29.70 7.65 5.68
N GLU A 226 -29.72 6.33 5.53
CA GLU A 226 -29.41 5.40 6.62
C GLU A 226 -27.96 5.56 7.07
N LEU A 227 -27.01 5.67 6.12
CA LEU A 227 -25.61 5.91 6.43
C LEU A 227 -25.38 7.27 7.09
N ALA A 228 -26.07 8.31 6.64
CA ALA A 228 -26.00 9.63 7.26
C ALA A 228 -26.55 9.63 8.69
N ALA A 229 -27.66 8.93 8.94
CA ALA A 229 -28.22 8.77 10.28
C ALA A 229 -27.29 7.96 11.21
N LEU A 230 -26.62 6.94 10.67
CA LEU A 230 -25.66 6.12 11.40
C LEU A 230 -24.44 6.92 11.82
N PHE A 231 -23.86 7.69 10.91
CA PHE A 231 -22.66 8.52 11.13
C PHE A 231 -23.04 9.99 11.35
N CYS A 232 -23.93 10.26 12.33
CA CYS A 232 -24.45 11.60 12.60
C CYS A 232 -23.58 12.43 13.57
N LYS A 233 -22.46 11.89 14.05
CA LYS A 233 -21.58 12.59 14.99
C LYS A 233 -20.65 13.56 14.25
N ASP A 234 -20.30 14.68 14.91
CA ASP A 234 -19.35 15.64 14.37
C ASP A 234 -17.89 15.29 14.70
N SER A 235 -17.69 14.15 15.36
CA SER A 235 -16.39 13.67 15.80
C SER A 235 -15.97 12.43 15.03
N PHE A 236 -14.78 12.49 14.41
CA PHE A 236 -14.14 11.32 13.80
C PHE A 236 -14.06 10.14 14.77
N LYS A 237 -13.62 10.39 16.03
CA LYS A 237 -13.43 9.33 17.03
C LYS A 237 -14.75 8.60 17.37
N GLU A 238 -15.86 9.32 17.41
CA GLU A 238 -17.17 8.73 17.69
C GLU A 238 -17.69 7.93 16.50
N ASP A 239 -17.65 8.50 15.31
CA ASP A 239 -18.07 7.81 14.08
C ASP A 239 -17.17 6.60 13.80
N TYR A 240 -15.86 6.66 14.10
CA TYR A 240 -14.96 5.52 13.98
C TYR A 240 -15.32 4.37 14.93
N LYS A 241 -15.74 4.67 16.18
CA LYS A 241 -16.25 3.65 17.10
C LYS A 241 -17.50 2.98 16.56
N ILE A 242 -18.42 3.79 15.99
CA ILE A 242 -19.65 3.28 15.34
C ILE A 242 -19.26 2.38 14.17
N LEU A 243 -18.39 2.83 13.28
CA LEU A 243 -17.90 2.05 12.12
C LEU A 243 -17.36 0.68 12.55
N ASN A 244 -16.44 0.67 13.53
CA ASN A 244 -15.86 -0.58 14.04
C ASN A 244 -16.94 -1.52 14.63
N CYS A 245 -17.87 -0.98 15.42
CA CYS A 245 -18.94 -1.75 16.00
C CYS A 245 -19.81 -2.40 14.93
N GLU A 246 -20.24 -1.64 13.94
CA GLU A 246 -21.12 -2.11 12.87
C GLU A 246 -20.47 -3.17 11.98
N ILE A 247 -19.19 -2.98 11.63
CA ILE A 247 -18.46 -3.96 10.83
C ILE A 247 -18.24 -5.26 11.59
N ARG A 248 -17.92 -5.18 12.90
CA ARG A 248 -17.77 -6.36 13.76
C ARG A 248 -19.09 -7.10 14.00
N LYS A 249 -20.22 -6.40 14.15
CA LYS A 249 -21.55 -7.01 14.21
C LYS A 249 -21.87 -7.83 12.97
N ALA A 250 -21.39 -7.40 11.81
CA ALA A 250 -21.53 -8.13 10.55
C ALA A 250 -20.53 -9.31 10.42
N GLY A 251 -19.68 -9.56 11.41
CA GLY A 251 -18.69 -10.64 11.39
C GLY A 251 -17.41 -10.33 10.59
N TYR A 252 -17.17 -9.05 10.27
CA TYR A 252 -16.01 -8.62 9.48
C TYR A 252 -15.10 -7.69 10.29
N ASN A 253 -13.94 -7.36 9.72
CA ASN A 253 -13.05 -6.34 10.21
C ASN A 253 -12.78 -5.30 9.12
N ILE A 254 -12.46 -4.07 9.51
CA ILE A 254 -11.92 -3.09 8.58
C ILE A 254 -10.59 -3.65 8.04
N PRO A 255 -10.36 -3.65 6.71
CA PRO A 255 -9.11 -4.14 6.15
C PRO A 255 -7.91 -3.48 6.84
N PRO A 256 -6.88 -4.27 7.28
CA PRO A 256 -5.80 -3.75 8.13
C PRO A 256 -5.12 -2.51 7.58
N LEU A 257 -4.85 -2.48 6.28
CA LEU A 257 -4.18 -1.35 5.62
C LEU A 257 -5.07 -0.10 5.61
N VAL A 258 -6.38 -0.23 5.32
CA VAL A 258 -7.35 0.87 5.40
C VAL A 258 -7.41 1.43 6.82
N ASN A 259 -7.46 0.53 7.81
CA ASN A 259 -7.49 0.90 9.22
C ASN A 259 -6.23 1.65 9.64
N ALA A 260 -5.05 1.16 9.23
CA ALA A 260 -3.77 1.79 9.54
C ALA A 260 -3.69 3.21 8.94
N TYR A 261 -4.10 3.40 7.69
CA TYR A 261 -4.11 4.73 7.07
C TYR A 261 -5.09 5.69 7.76
N MET A 262 -6.32 5.25 8.05
CA MET A 262 -7.28 6.09 8.79
C MET A 262 -6.73 6.56 10.14
N LEU A 263 -6.08 5.66 10.90
CA LEU A 263 -5.53 5.99 12.21
C LEU A 263 -4.28 6.85 12.14
N SER A 264 -3.43 6.71 11.13
CA SER A 264 -2.24 7.54 10.95
C SER A 264 -2.60 9.02 10.69
N LEU A 265 -3.71 9.27 10.00
CA LEU A 265 -4.19 10.63 9.71
C LEU A 265 -4.70 11.36 10.97
N ILE A 266 -5.17 10.64 11.99
CA ILE A 266 -5.61 11.24 13.26
C ILE A 266 -4.43 11.89 14.00
N HIS A 267 -3.25 11.31 13.93
CA HIS A 267 -2.07 11.82 14.63
C HIS A 267 -1.45 13.05 13.95
N ILE A 268 -1.78 13.29 12.68
CA ILE A 268 -1.32 14.46 11.92
C ILE A 268 -2.26 15.67 12.14
N SER A 269 -3.52 15.43 12.47
CA SER A 269 -4.54 16.47 12.60
C SER A 269 -4.76 17.00 14.04
N GLU A 270 -4.14 16.39 15.04
CA GLU A 270 -4.15 16.93 16.41
C GLU A 270 -2.82 17.67 16.66
N PRO A 271 -2.81 19.01 16.73
CA PRO A 271 -1.63 19.72 17.23
C PRO A 271 -1.42 19.32 18.70
N THR A 272 -0.25 18.81 19.01
CA THR A 272 0.24 18.59 20.36
C THR A 272 0.45 19.93 21.05
#